data_96f52a8ee49304735a17c13552b28ddf
#
_entry.id   96f52a8ee49304735a17c13552b28ddf
#
_cell.length_a   1.000
_cell.length_b   1.000
_cell.length_c   1.000
_cell.angle_alpha   90.00
_cell.angle_beta   90.00
_cell.angle_gamma   90.00
#
_symmetry.space_group_name_H-M   'P 1'
#
loop_
_entity.id
_entity.type
_entity.pdbx_description
1 polymer ?
#
loop_
_entity_poly.entity_id
_entity_poly.type
_entity_poly.pdbx_seq_one_letter_code
_entity_poly.pdbx_strand_id
1 'polypeptide(L)'
;VELGMHKGCEKVAGMPELKKSDKDKFEKLCSTLREDGAYIEAGENDNLIVQKLGTNKNAFGVFGYSFLEENLDKVQAVTIEGVDPTPETVSSGEYKLSRPMFVYMKKGHVGSVPGMHEFAKEFMSDAAIGEDGYLVDKGLIPLHADELPKAKAAVANLTPMEALTK
;
A
#
# COMPACT_ATOMS: atom_id res chain seq x y z
N VAL A 1 -3.25 4.11 -5.49
CA VAL A 1 -3.69 4.07 -6.89
C VAL A 1 -4.19 5.44 -7.35
N GLU A 2 -5.18 6.06 -6.70
CA GLU A 2 -5.74 7.37 -7.09
C GLU A 2 -4.69 8.47 -7.26
N LEU A 3 -3.76 8.62 -6.31
CA LEU A 3 -2.71 9.65 -6.40
C LEU A 3 -1.79 9.47 -7.61
N GLY A 4 -1.48 8.22 -7.99
CA GLY A 4 -0.71 7.92 -9.19
C GLY A 4 -1.50 8.19 -10.47
N MET A 5 -2.79 7.86 -10.48
CA MET A 5 -3.68 8.13 -11.61
C MET A 5 -3.82 9.63 -11.87
N HIS A 6 -4.06 10.44 -10.83
CA HIS A 6 -4.18 11.89 -10.96
C HIS A 6 -2.88 12.52 -11.48
N LYS A 7 -1.72 12.14 -10.95
CA LYS A 7 -0.42 12.63 -11.44
C LYS A 7 -0.14 12.23 -12.90
N GLY A 8 -0.52 11.01 -13.28
CA GLY A 8 -0.43 10.56 -14.68
C GLY A 8 -1.36 11.34 -15.59
N CYS A 9 -2.59 11.58 -15.14
CA CYS A 9 -3.62 12.32 -15.86
C CYS A 9 -3.22 13.78 -16.11
N GLU A 10 -2.57 14.44 -15.17
CA GLU A 10 -2.04 15.79 -15.32
C GLU A 10 -1.01 15.94 -16.48
N LYS A 11 -0.40 14.84 -16.91
CA LYS A 11 0.52 14.83 -18.06
C LYS A 11 -0.21 14.73 -19.40
N VAL A 12 -1.52 14.53 -19.41
CA VAL A 12 -2.35 14.47 -20.62
C VAL A 12 -2.79 15.88 -21.00
N ALA A 13 -2.67 16.23 -22.29
CA ALA A 13 -3.04 17.54 -22.80
C ALA A 13 -4.48 17.92 -22.44
N GLY A 14 -4.68 19.14 -21.96
CA GLY A 14 -5.98 19.67 -21.53
C GLY A 14 -6.39 19.30 -20.10
N MET A 15 -5.75 18.33 -19.44
CA MET A 15 -6.10 17.92 -18.09
C MET A 15 -5.65 18.91 -17.00
N PRO A 16 -4.48 19.58 -17.10
CA PRO A 16 -4.10 20.63 -16.16
C PRO A 16 -5.06 21.81 -16.15
N GLU A 17 -5.58 22.20 -17.31
CA GLU A 17 -6.57 23.26 -17.49
C GLU A 17 -7.92 22.82 -16.90
N LEU A 18 -8.34 21.59 -17.17
CA LEU A 18 -9.56 21.02 -16.60
C LEU A 18 -9.50 20.97 -15.07
N LYS A 19 -8.35 20.57 -14.49
CA LYS A 19 -8.15 20.54 -13.05
C LYS A 19 -8.37 21.91 -12.40
N LYS A 20 -8.00 23.01 -13.11
CA LYS A 20 -8.19 24.38 -12.61
C LYS A 20 -9.61 24.89 -12.80
N SER A 21 -10.28 24.51 -13.91
CA SER A 21 -11.61 25.00 -14.26
C SER A 21 -12.75 24.19 -13.64
N ASP A 22 -12.58 22.85 -13.54
CA ASP A 22 -13.57 21.91 -13.01
C ASP A 22 -12.87 20.71 -12.39
N LYS A 23 -12.55 20.84 -11.09
CA LYS A 23 -11.83 19.84 -10.33
C LYS A 23 -12.58 18.52 -10.21
N ASP A 24 -13.91 18.57 -10.02
CA ASP A 24 -14.74 17.37 -9.86
C ASP A 24 -14.76 16.54 -11.15
N LYS A 25 -14.87 17.21 -12.28
CA LYS A 25 -14.80 16.58 -13.60
C LYS A 25 -13.42 15.99 -13.89
N PHE A 26 -12.35 16.70 -13.50
CA PHE A 26 -10.99 16.17 -13.59
C PHE A 26 -10.83 14.90 -12.75
N GLU A 27 -11.22 14.93 -11.49
CA GLU A 27 -11.13 13.76 -10.59
C GLU A 27 -11.92 12.58 -11.13
N LYS A 28 -13.14 12.81 -11.58
CA LYS A 28 -13.99 11.76 -12.19
C LYS A 28 -13.33 11.13 -13.41
N LEU A 29 -12.84 11.95 -14.36
CA LEU A 29 -12.20 11.44 -15.57
C LEU A 29 -10.90 10.67 -15.26
N CYS A 30 -10.09 11.21 -14.33
CA CYS A 30 -8.80 10.62 -13.99
C CYS A 30 -8.89 9.39 -13.07
N SER A 31 -10.05 9.13 -12.45
CA SER A 31 -10.30 7.94 -11.63
C SER A 31 -11.14 6.87 -12.35
N THR A 32 -11.65 7.19 -13.55
CA THR A 32 -12.43 6.22 -14.33
C THR A 32 -11.51 5.23 -15.02
N LEU A 33 -11.70 3.96 -14.71
CA LEU A 33 -10.97 2.87 -15.36
C LEU A 33 -11.57 2.60 -16.75
N ARG A 34 -10.72 2.22 -17.69
CA ARG A 34 -11.14 1.86 -19.04
C ARG A 34 -11.86 0.50 -19.05
N GLU A 35 -12.92 0.39 -19.87
CA GLU A 35 -13.78 -0.81 -19.97
C GLU A 35 -13.62 -1.54 -21.33
N ASP A 36 -12.59 -1.22 -22.10
CA ASP A 36 -12.34 -1.81 -23.41
C ASP A 36 -11.58 -3.16 -23.37
N GLY A 37 -11.44 -3.74 -22.19
CA GLY A 37 -10.79 -5.03 -21.96
C GLY A 37 -9.28 -4.96 -21.77
N ALA A 38 -8.64 -3.79 -21.90
CA ALA A 38 -7.23 -3.64 -21.60
C ALA A 38 -6.96 -3.63 -20.08
N TYR A 39 -7.93 -3.16 -19.28
CA TYR A 39 -7.90 -3.31 -17.84
C TYR A 39 -8.74 -4.53 -17.44
N ILE A 40 -8.15 -5.41 -16.64
CA ILE A 40 -8.81 -6.60 -16.13
C ILE A 40 -8.80 -6.51 -14.60
N GLU A 41 -9.96 -6.36 -14.02
CA GLU A 41 -10.10 -6.44 -12.58
C GLU A 41 -9.97 -7.90 -12.12
N ALA A 42 -9.05 -8.15 -11.20
CA ALA A 42 -8.82 -9.47 -10.62
C ALA A 42 -9.27 -9.53 -9.14
N GLY A 43 -9.94 -8.49 -8.67
CA GLY A 43 -10.29 -8.33 -7.26
C GLY A 43 -9.04 -8.23 -6.38
N GLU A 44 -9.15 -8.72 -5.16
CA GLU A 44 -8.03 -8.80 -4.19
C GLU A 44 -7.31 -10.17 -4.23
N ASN A 45 -7.34 -10.85 -5.38
CA ASN A 45 -6.73 -12.17 -5.51
C ASN A 45 -5.37 -12.07 -6.22
N ASP A 46 -4.32 -11.86 -5.43
CA ASP A 46 -2.95 -11.70 -5.92
C ASP A 46 -2.44 -12.95 -6.66
N ASN A 47 -2.85 -14.16 -6.24
CA ASN A 47 -2.53 -15.40 -6.95
C ASN A 47 -3.09 -15.41 -8.37
N LEU A 48 -4.32 -14.92 -8.55
CA LEU A 48 -4.93 -14.83 -9.88
C LEU A 48 -4.18 -13.80 -10.75
N ILE A 49 -3.72 -12.69 -10.18
CA ILE A 49 -2.93 -11.68 -10.90
C ILE A 49 -1.62 -12.32 -11.39
N VAL A 50 -0.87 -12.99 -10.51
CA VAL A 50 0.39 -13.66 -10.87
C VAL A 50 0.18 -14.71 -11.98
N GLN A 51 -0.88 -15.53 -11.89
CA GLN A 51 -1.22 -16.50 -12.94
C GLN A 51 -1.51 -15.82 -14.29
N LYS A 52 -2.25 -14.71 -14.29
CA LYS A 52 -2.55 -13.95 -15.51
C LYS A 52 -1.28 -13.35 -16.13
N LEU A 53 -0.35 -12.84 -15.32
CA LEU A 53 0.95 -12.35 -15.77
C LEU A 53 1.78 -13.46 -16.40
N GLY A 54 1.75 -14.67 -15.84
CA GLY A 54 2.42 -15.85 -16.40
C GLY A 54 1.93 -16.22 -17.79
N THR A 55 0.67 -15.94 -18.11
CA THR A 55 0.06 -16.23 -19.43
C THR A 55 0.19 -15.05 -20.41
N ASN A 56 0.40 -13.83 -19.96
CA ASN A 56 0.54 -12.64 -20.79
C ASN A 56 1.78 -11.84 -20.39
N LYS A 57 2.87 -12.06 -21.09
CA LYS A 57 4.17 -11.42 -20.83
C LYS A 57 4.19 -9.89 -21.12
N ASN A 58 3.17 -9.36 -21.77
CA ASN A 58 3.03 -7.93 -22.09
C ASN A 58 2.06 -7.22 -21.13
N ALA A 59 1.64 -7.88 -20.06
CA ALA A 59 0.76 -7.30 -19.06
C ALA A 59 1.52 -6.77 -17.84
N PHE A 60 0.93 -5.78 -17.17
CA PHE A 60 1.35 -5.32 -15.86
C PHE A 60 0.33 -5.75 -14.81
N GLY A 61 0.77 -6.08 -13.61
CA GLY A 61 -0.08 -6.39 -12.47
C GLY A 61 0.23 -5.45 -11.31
N VAL A 62 -0.79 -5.17 -10.50
CA VAL A 62 -0.65 -4.41 -9.25
C VAL A 62 -1.11 -5.31 -8.11
N PHE A 63 -0.21 -5.63 -7.20
CA PHE A 63 -0.44 -6.51 -6.06
C PHE A 63 0.58 -6.25 -4.94
N GLY A 64 0.42 -6.90 -3.80
CA GLY A 64 1.27 -6.68 -2.63
C GLY A 64 2.72 -7.12 -2.84
N TYR A 65 3.66 -6.41 -2.21
CA TYR A 65 5.10 -6.69 -2.32
C TYR A 65 5.45 -8.14 -1.88
N SER A 66 4.80 -8.68 -0.87
CA SER A 66 5.01 -10.05 -0.41
C SER A 66 4.79 -11.09 -1.51
N PHE A 67 3.77 -10.88 -2.36
CA PHE A 67 3.51 -11.76 -3.50
C PHE A 67 4.56 -11.61 -4.61
N LEU A 68 5.17 -10.44 -4.75
CA LEU A 68 6.32 -10.27 -5.65
C LEU A 68 7.49 -11.12 -5.17
N GLU A 69 7.87 -11.03 -3.89
CA GLU A 69 8.98 -11.81 -3.32
C GLU A 69 8.78 -13.32 -3.47
N GLU A 70 7.58 -13.80 -3.19
CA GLU A 70 7.25 -15.23 -3.30
C GLU A 70 7.21 -15.76 -4.75
N ASN A 71 7.18 -14.87 -5.76
CA ASN A 71 7.00 -15.24 -7.17
C ASN A 71 8.03 -14.61 -8.11
N LEU A 72 9.23 -14.28 -7.63
CA LEU A 72 10.33 -13.73 -8.45
C LEU A 72 10.77 -14.66 -9.58
N ASP A 73 10.44 -15.94 -9.49
CA ASP A 73 10.64 -16.93 -10.56
C ASP A 73 9.66 -16.77 -11.74
N LYS A 74 8.52 -16.08 -11.55
CA LYS A 74 7.43 -15.93 -12.52
C LYS A 74 7.20 -14.50 -12.98
N VAL A 75 7.47 -13.53 -12.11
CA VAL A 75 7.20 -12.12 -12.35
C VAL A 75 8.42 -11.26 -12.03
N GLN A 76 8.51 -10.11 -12.65
CA GLN A 76 9.58 -9.14 -12.43
C GLN A 76 9.00 -7.83 -11.91
N ALA A 77 9.69 -7.24 -10.96
CA ALA A 77 9.37 -5.90 -10.47
C ALA A 77 9.50 -4.84 -11.56
N VAL A 78 8.68 -3.82 -11.46
CA VAL A 78 8.76 -2.64 -12.33
C VAL A 78 9.41 -1.49 -11.57
N THR A 79 10.47 -0.95 -12.13
CA THR A 79 11.14 0.27 -11.66
C THR A 79 10.23 1.48 -11.89
N ILE A 80 10.02 2.29 -10.86
CA ILE A 80 9.24 3.54 -10.95
C ILE A 80 10.16 4.74 -10.73
N GLU A 81 10.24 5.63 -11.70
CA GLU A 81 11.10 6.82 -11.69
C GLU A 81 12.59 6.49 -11.40
N GLY A 82 13.04 5.31 -11.83
CA GLY A 82 14.42 4.84 -11.64
C GLY A 82 14.66 4.13 -10.30
N VAL A 83 13.61 3.92 -9.49
CA VAL A 83 13.68 3.24 -8.18
C VAL A 83 13.06 1.86 -8.26
N ASP A 84 13.78 0.84 -7.83
CA ASP A 84 13.27 -0.52 -7.70
C ASP A 84 12.53 -0.71 -6.37
N PRO A 85 11.48 -1.55 -6.31
CA PRO A 85 10.81 -1.87 -5.06
C PRO A 85 11.64 -2.88 -4.26
N THR A 86 12.44 -2.37 -3.34
CA THR A 86 13.13 -3.16 -2.32
C THR A 86 12.52 -2.87 -0.94
N PRO A 87 12.75 -3.71 0.08
CA PRO A 87 12.30 -3.41 1.44
C PRO A 87 12.72 -2.01 1.90
N GLU A 88 13.94 -1.59 1.59
CA GLU A 88 14.48 -0.27 1.97
C GLU A 88 13.77 0.88 1.24
N THR A 89 13.60 0.77 -0.09
CA THR A 89 12.98 1.83 -0.89
C THR A 89 11.47 1.94 -0.64
N VAL A 90 10.83 0.82 -0.28
CA VAL A 90 9.42 0.80 0.12
C VAL A 90 9.25 1.38 1.53
N SER A 91 10.09 0.98 2.50
CA SER A 91 10.05 1.45 3.88
C SER A 91 10.36 2.95 3.99
N SER A 92 11.36 3.44 3.25
CA SER A 92 11.72 4.87 3.21
C SER A 92 10.71 5.74 2.42
N GLY A 93 9.82 5.12 1.63
CA GLY A 93 8.90 5.82 0.72
C GLY A 93 9.58 6.39 -0.54
N GLU A 94 10.81 5.99 -0.83
CA GLU A 94 11.50 6.35 -2.08
C GLU A 94 10.80 5.73 -3.28
N TYR A 95 10.35 4.49 -3.17
CA TYR A 95 9.47 3.86 -4.15
C TYR A 95 8.06 4.47 -4.06
N LYS A 96 7.72 5.34 -5.01
CA LYS A 96 6.53 6.24 -4.96
C LYS A 96 5.17 5.53 -4.92
N LEU A 97 5.09 4.25 -5.23
CA LEU A 97 3.86 3.47 -5.11
C LEU A 97 3.72 2.76 -3.76
N SER A 98 4.69 2.93 -2.86
CA SER A 98 4.59 2.42 -1.50
C SER A 98 3.49 3.14 -0.73
N ARG A 99 2.83 2.41 0.16
CA ARG A 99 1.85 2.96 1.09
C ARG A 99 1.88 2.18 2.40
N PRO A 100 1.72 2.85 3.55
CA PRO A 100 1.65 2.14 4.82
C PRO A 100 0.36 1.32 4.91
N MET A 101 0.44 0.19 5.61
CA MET A 101 -0.71 -0.58 6.03
C MET A 101 -1.15 -0.11 7.41
N PHE A 102 -2.45 0.09 7.61
CA PHE A 102 -3.00 0.55 8.87
C PHE A 102 -3.83 -0.53 9.54
N VAL A 103 -3.63 -0.70 10.84
CA VAL A 103 -4.50 -1.50 11.71
C VAL A 103 -5.31 -0.54 12.57
N TYR A 104 -6.63 -0.62 12.51
CA TYR A 104 -7.54 0.25 13.26
C TYR A 104 -8.11 -0.50 14.47
N MET A 105 -7.89 0.05 15.66
CA MET A 105 -8.45 -0.45 16.90
C MET A 105 -9.39 0.59 17.52
N LYS A 106 -10.63 0.20 17.81
CA LYS A 106 -11.60 1.10 18.43
C LYS A 106 -11.31 1.23 19.92
N LYS A 107 -10.75 2.38 20.34
CA LYS A 107 -10.36 2.64 21.73
C LYS A 107 -11.48 2.36 22.74
N GLY A 108 -12.74 2.74 22.43
CA GLY A 108 -13.88 2.49 23.29
C GLY A 108 -14.23 1.00 23.54
N HIS A 109 -13.61 0.09 22.78
CA HIS A 109 -13.77 -1.36 23.00
C HIS A 109 -12.66 -1.97 23.85
N VAL A 110 -11.60 -1.21 24.13
CA VAL A 110 -10.53 -1.66 25.04
C VAL A 110 -11.12 -1.82 26.43
N GLY A 111 -10.93 -2.99 27.02
CA GLY A 111 -11.53 -3.37 28.30
C GLY A 111 -12.89 -4.07 28.18
N SER A 112 -13.64 -3.88 27.08
CA SER A 112 -14.86 -4.62 26.80
C SER A 112 -14.62 -5.87 25.98
N VAL A 113 -13.59 -5.84 25.10
CA VAL A 113 -13.15 -6.99 24.29
C VAL A 113 -11.84 -7.50 24.89
N PRO A 114 -11.85 -8.69 25.53
CA PRO A 114 -10.65 -9.27 26.10
C PRO A 114 -9.55 -9.47 25.07
N GLY A 115 -8.31 -9.15 25.43
CA GLY A 115 -7.14 -9.38 24.57
C GLY A 115 -6.90 -8.37 23.45
N MET A 116 -7.81 -7.41 23.23
CA MET A 116 -7.69 -6.46 22.12
C MET A 116 -6.43 -5.59 22.22
N HIS A 117 -6.12 -5.06 23.39
CA HIS A 117 -4.93 -4.24 23.58
C HIS A 117 -3.65 -5.08 23.59
N GLU A 118 -3.70 -6.25 24.17
CA GLU A 118 -2.61 -7.23 24.18
C GLU A 118 -2.28 -7.67 22.75
N PHE A 119 -3.29 -7.95 21.93
CA PHE A 119 -3.11 -8.25 20.49
C PHE A 119 -2.40 -7.10 19.77
N ALA A 120 -2.84 -5.86 19.98
CA ALA A 120 -2.23 -4.71 19.34
C ALA A 120 -0.77 -4.49 19.80
N LYS A 121 -0.48 -4.74 21.07
CA LYS A 121 0.90 -4.69 21.60
C LYS A 121 1.77 -5.79 21.00
N GLU A 122 1.26 -7.02 20.92
CA GLU A 122 1.97 -8.12 20.29
C GLU A 122 2.24 -7.84 18.82
N PHE A 123 1.22 -7.36 18.08
CA PHE A 123 1.39 -6.98 16.69
C PHE A 123 2.49 -5.92 16.48
N MET A 124 2.70 -5.02 17.46
CA MET A 124 3.73 -3.98 17.44
C MET A 124 5.02 -4.40 18.17
N SER A 125 5.16 -5.64 18.62
CA SER A 125 6.36 -6.14 19.27
C SER A 125 7.53 -6.33 18.29
N ASP A 126 8.76 -6.33 18.80
CA ASP A 126 9.93 -6.65 17.96
C ASP A 126 9.89 -8.10 17.47
N ALA A 127 9.26 -9.01 18.22
CA ALA A 127 9.06 -10.38 17.78
C ALA A 127 8.14 -10.48 16.57
N ALA A 128 7.18 -9.57 16.40
CA ALA A 128 6.24 -9.57 15.28
C ALA A 128 6.75 -8.76 14.09
N ILE A 129 7.12 -7.49 14.30
CA ILE A 129 7.42 -6.54 13.21
C ILE A 129 8.85 -5.96 13.28
N GLY A 130 9.72 -6.48 14.15
CA GLY A 130 11.15 -6.15 14.14
C GLY A 130 11.82 -6.69 12.87
N GLU A 131 13.10 -6.38 12.68
CA GLU A 131 13.88 -6.81 11.50
C GLU A 131 13.83 -8.34 11.29
N ASP A 132 13.89 -9.12 12.38
CA ASP A 132 13.77 -10.59 12.39
C ASP A 132 12.38 -11.05 12.88
N GLY A 133 11.37 -10.21 12.73
CA GLY A 133 10.01 -10.51 13.23
C GLY A 133 9.29 -11.54 12.36
N TYR A 134 8.45 -12.37 13.00
CA TYR A 134 7.74 -13.46 12.28
C TYR A 134 6.77 -12.96 11.19
N LEU A 135 6.36 -11.67 11.19
CA LEU A 135 5.57 -11.09 10.10
C LEU A 135 6.43 -10.67 8.91
N VAL A 136 7.72 -10.39 9.13
CA VAL A 136 8.67 -10.10 8.06
C VAL A 136 8.87 -11.35 7.18
N ASP A 137 8.93 -12.53 7.81
CA ASP A 137 8.96 -13.82 7.09
C ASP A 137 7.70 -14.06 6.22
N LYS A 138 6.64 -13.30 6.47
CA LYS A 138 5.39 -13.31 5.68
C LYS A 138 5.30 -12.16 4.69
N GLY A 139 6.41 -11.47 4.44
CA GLY A 139 6.50 -10.38 3.47
C GLY A 139 6.02 -9.01 4.00
N LEU A 140 5.87 -8.85 5.33
CA LEU A 140 5.66 -7.53 5.92
C LEU A 140 6.98 -6.74 5.82
N ILE A 141 6.93 -5.56 5.23
CA ILE A 141 8.05 -4.62 5.29
C ILE A 141 7.90 -3.78 6.57
N PRO A 142 8.89 -3.83 7.50
CA PRO A 142 8.85 -3.04 8.72
C PRO A 142 8.73 -1.54 8.44
N LEU A 143 8.12 -0.82 9.37
CA LEU A 143 8.15 0.64 9.34
C LEU A 143 9.59 1.15 9.43
N HIS A 144 9.84 2.30 8.81
CA HIS A 144 11.13 2.98 8.94
C HIS A 144 11.48 3.22 10.41
N ALA A 145 12.78 3.20 10.72
CA ALA A 145 13.29 3.31 12.09
C ALA A 145 12.77 4.54 12.86
N ASP A 146 12.44 5.63 12.16
CA ASP A 146 11.89 6.86 12.76
C ASP A 146 10.38 6.75 13.09
N GLU A 147 9.65 5.86 12.41
CA GLU A 147 8.19 5.70 12.54
C GLU A 147 7.81 4.59 13.53
N LEU A 148 8.58 3.51 13.57
CA LEU A 148 8.29 2.35 14.40
C LEU A 148 8.14 2.69 15.90
N PRO A 149 9.03 3.48 16.53
CA PRO A 149 8.88 3.86 17.93
C PRO A 149 7.61 4.68 18.20
N LYS A 150 7.20 5.55 17.27
CA LYS A 150 5.98 6.35 17.38
C LYS A 150 4.74 5.45 17.36
N ALA A 151 4.70 4.49 16.44
CA ALA A 151 3.60 3.54 16.32
C ALA A 151 3.49 2.65 17.59
N LYS A 152 4.61 2.14 18.10
CA LYS A 152 4.67 1.41 19.37
C LYS A 152 4.14 2.22 20.55
N ALA A 153 4.59 3.48 20.66
CA ALA A 153 4.14 4.38 21.73
C ALA A 153 2.63 4.68 21.61
N ALA A 154 2.12 4.88 20.40
CA ALA A 154 0.69 5.14 20.16
C ALA A 154 -0.17 3.95 20.62
N VAL A 155 0.24 2.71 20.31
CA VAL A 155 -0.47 1.50 20.77
C VAL A 155 -0.35 1.34 22.28
N ALA A 156 0.85 1.48 22.85
CA ALA A 156 1.07 1.33 24.29
C ALA A 156 0.20 2.29 25.13
N ASN A 157 0.09 3.54 24.67
CA ASN A 157 -0.63 4.62 25.36
C ASN A 157 -2.08 4.77 24.91
N LEU A 158 -2.57 3.94 23.98
CA LEU A 158 -3.90 4.07 23.37
C LEU A 158 -4.15 5.50 22.82
N THR A 159 -3.14 6.09 22.20
CA THR A 159 -3.21 7.41 21.63
C THR A 159 -4.16 7.39 20.42
N PRO A 160 -5.23 8.20 20.41
CA PRO A 160 -6.11 8.27 19.25
C PRO A 160 -5.35 8.74 18.01
N MET A 161 -5.67 8.17 16.86
CA MET A 161 -5.19 8.69 15.58
C MET A 161 -5.84 10.04 15.31
N GLU A 162 -5.04 11.03 14.96
CA GLU A 162 -5.58 12.31 14.49
C GLU A 162 -6.34 12.12 13.17
N ALA A 163 -7.42 12.86 12.99
CA ALA A 163 -8.16 12.82 11.73
C ALA A 163 -7.23 13.21 10.59
N LEU A 164 -7.14 12.34 9.57
CA LEU A 164 -6.42 12.68 8.35
C LEU A 164 -7.07 13.94 7.76
N THR A 165 -6.42 15.07 7.91
CA THR A 165 -6.81 16.30 7.19
C THR A 165 -6.57 16.03 5.70
N LYS A 166 -7.65 16.07 4.92
CA LYS A 166 -7.62 15.94 3.46
C LYS A 166 -6.93 17.13 2.81
#